data_7c3eb3b14a73a38b00d1079471d64359
#
_entry.id   7c3eb3b14a73a38b00d1079471d64359
#
_cell.length_a   1.000
_cell.length_b   1.000
_cell.length_c   1.000
_cell.angle_alpha   90.00
_cell.angle_beta   90.00
_cell.angle_gamma   90.00
#
_symmetry.space_group_name_H-M   'P 1'
#
loop_
_entity.id
_entity.type
_entity.pdbx_description
1 polymer ?
#
loop_
_entity_poly.entity_id
_entity_poly.type
_entity_poly.pdbx_seq_one_letter_code
_entity_poly.pdbx_strand_id
1 'polypeptide(L)'
;MAAFHGESKMADTLPKGYEPHDVEARWRDHWQDNRTFTPDPDAQGEPFSIVIPPPNVTGALHIGHALNQTLIDVLCRHARQKGKNVLWVPGTDHAGIATQIKVEEELRVKEGKTRYDLGREKFLERVWKWKEEYGNRIVQQQKKMGVSCDWSRARFTMDEGCSKAVRETFCELYDKGLIYKGSRIINWCPHCVTALSDAEVEYVDKPGHLWYIRYPLADGSGDIVVATTRPETMMGDTGVAVNPNDEKFKHLIGKKCILPIMNREIPIVGDEYCEIGFGTGAVKMTPAHDPNDFEVGLRHNLEVIRVIADDGTINENGGPYNGMDRYECRNAIVKDLEEQGYLVKTEPYSHNVGTCYRCHNDVEPLISAQWFVKMKPLAEEAIRVIKDGTIKFVPERFSKTYLNWMENVHDWCISRQLWWGHRIPAWYDEAGNVYVARNEEEAQQQAGEGVKLTQDEDVLDTWFSSAMVPFSTIGWPSVSL
;
A
#
# COMPACT_ATOMS: atom_id res chain seq x y z
N MET A 1 -32.83 68.18 23.79
CA MET A 1 -33.64 67.03 24.23
C MET A 1 -34.10 66.30 23.01
N ALA A 2 -33.45 65.28 22.63
CA ALA A 2 -33.87 64.41 21.54
C ALA A 2 -34.34 63.09 22.16
N ALA A 3 -35.61 62.79 21.97
CA ALA A 3 -36.26 61.62 22.52
C ALA A 3 -35.81 60.35 21.73
N PHE A 4 -35.17 59.42 22.42
CA PHE A 4 -34.95 58.07 21.93
C PHE A 4 -36.29 57.33 21.95
N HIS A 5 -36.87 57.12 20.79
CA HIS A 5 -37.89 56.07 20.60
C HIS A 5 -37.22 54.76 20.40
N GLY A 6 -37.02 54.02 21.47
CA GLY A 6 -36.66 52.61 21.42
C GLY A 6 -37.88 51.77 21.04
N GLU A 7 -37.96 51.29 19.81
CA GLU A 7 -38.88 50.21 19.48
C GLU A 7 -38.46 48.95 20.26
N SER A 8 -39.27 48.60 21.24
CA SER A 8 -39.23 47.31 21.90
C SER A 8 -39.53 46.22 20.85
N LYS A 9 -38.51 45.61 20.28
CA LYS A 9 -38.71 44.34 19.55
C LYS A 9 -39.23 43.31 20.55
N MET A 10 -40.51 42.90 20.36
CA MET A 10 -41.08 41.78 21.05
C MET A 10 -40.11 40.59 20.90
N ALA A 11 -39.72 40.02 22.02
CA ALA A 11 -38.92 38.80 22.04
C ALA A 11 -39.69 37.74 21.23
N ASP A 12 -39.10 37.34 20.08
CA ASP A 12 -39.63 36.22 19.30
C ASP A 12 -39.73 35.03 20.24
N THR A 13 -40.95 34.59 20.51
CA THR A 13 -41.17 33.36 21.28
C THR A 13 -40.59 32.22 20.51
N LEU A 14 -39.66 31.49 21.13
CA LEU A 14 -39.09 30.30 20.52
C LEU A 14 -40.21 29.35 20.04
N PRO A 15 -40.09 28.80 18.83
CA PRO A 15 -41.06 27.85 18.31
C PRO A 15 -41.18 26.63 19.24
N LYS A 16 -42.39 26.01 19.31
CA LYS A 16 -42.67 24.87 20.21
C LYS A 16 -41.84 23.64 19.90
N GLY A 17 -41.27 23.54 18.67
CA GLY A 17 -40.41 22.43 18.22
C GLY A 17 -39.06 23.00 17.75
N TYR A 18 -38.02 22.15 17.81
CA TYR A 18 -36.72 22.45 17.21
C TYR A 18 -36.74 22.05 15.73
N GLU A 19 -36.56 23.04 14.85
CA GLU A 19 -36.47 22.85 13.40
C GLU A 19 -34.98 22.85 12.99
N PRO A 20 -34.34 21.66 12.89
CA PRO A 20 -32.90 21.56 12.73
C PRO A 20 -32.40 22.21 11.43
N HIS A 21 -33.15 22.09 10.34
CA HIS A 21 -32.69 22.52 9.02
C HIS A 21 -32.42 24.04 8.97
N ASP A 22 -33.28 24.85 9.52
CA ASP A 22 -33.11 26.29 9.51
C ASP A 22 -32.00 26.75 10.46
N VAL A 23 -31.92 26.11 11.63
CA VAL A 23 -30.89 26.42 12.64
C VAL A 23 -29.51 26.00 12.13
N GLU A 24 -29.38 24.81 11.58
CA GLU A 24 -28.12 24.30 11.05
C GLU A 24 -27.62 25.13 9.86
N ALA A 25 -28.50 25.50 8.92
CA ALA A 25 -28.13 26.35 7.78
C ALA A 25 -27.63 27.72 8.25
N ARG A 26 -28.38 28.38 9.15
CA ARG A 26 -28.01 29.70 9.66
C ARG A 26 -26.67 29.68 10.40
N TRP A 27 -26.42 28.71 11.28
CA TRP A 27 -25.16 28.64 12.01
C TRP A 27 -23.98 28.24 11.14
N ARG A 28 -24.16 27.32 10.18
CA ARG A 28 -23.14 26.97 9.20
C ARG A 28 -22.66 28.19 8.43
N ASP A 29 -23.60 28.98 7.91
CA ASP A 29 -23.29 30.15 7.11
C ASP A 29 -22.64 31.23 8.03
N HIS A 30 -23.15 31.46 9.24
CA HIS A 30 -22.54 32.34 10.21
C HIS A 30 -21.09 31.99 10.55
N TRP A 31 -20.80 30.73 10.79
CA TRP A 31 -19.42 30.30 11.11
C TRP A 31 -18.48 30.46 9.91
N GLN A 32 -18.95 30.24 8.70
CA GLN A 32 -18.16 30.40 7.49
C GLN A 32 -17.88 31.86 7.19
N ASP A 33 -18.91 32.70 7.21
CA ASP A 33 -18.80 34.15 6.90
C ASP A 33 -17.91 34.91 7.90
N ASN A 34 -18.00 34.54 9.17
CA ASN A 34 -17.20 35.15 10.24
C ASN A 34 -15.86 34.45 10.50
N ARG A 35 -15.49 33.42 9.72
CA ARG A 35 -14.27 32.60 9.91
C ARG A 35 -14.08 32.19 11.38
N THR A 36 -15.17 31.80 12.04
CA THR A 36 -15.21 31.52 13.49
C THR A 36 -14.17 30.50 13.97
N PHE A 37 -13.76 29.60 13.10
CA PHE A 37 -12.82 28.52 13.42
C PHE A 37 -11.43 28.70 12.82
N THR A 38 -11.18 29.83 12.18
CA THR A 38 -9.84 30.20 11.69
C THR A 38 -9.00 30.69 12.86
N PRO A 39 -7.84 30.09 13.15
CA PRO A 39 -6.96 30.57 14.22
C PRO A 39 -6.40 31.96 13.88
N ASP A 40 -6.22 32.77 14.92
CA ASP A 40 -5.53 34.05 14.82
C ASP A 40 -4.02 33.81 15.01
N PRO A 41 -3.17 34.08 14.00
CA PRO A 41 -1.73 33.88 14.11
C PRO A 41 -1.07 34.74 15.18
N ASP A 42 -1.70 35.88 15.56
CA ASP A 42 -1.20 36.80 16.56
C ASP A 42 -1.76 36.55 17.99
N ALA A 43 -2.64 35.55 18.13
CA ALA A 43 -3.23 35.22 19.42
C ALA A 43 -2.18 34.65 20.39
N GLN A 44 -2.25 35.12 21.66
CA GLN A 44 -1.37 34.69 22.75
C GLN A 44 -1.75 33.33 23.37
N GLY A 45 -2.77 32.66 22.84
CA GLY A 45 -3.21 31.33 23.31
C GLY A 45 -2.21 30.21 22.99
N GLU A 46 -2.09 29.24 23.91
CA GLU A 46 -1.31 28.03 23.66
C GLU A 46 -1.79 27.37 22.37
N PRO A 47 -0.90 27.02 21.41
CA PRO A 47 -1.30 26.37 20.18
C PRO A 47 -1.85 24.96 20.45
N PHE A 48 -2.91 24.61 19.73
CA PHE A 48 -3.49 23.27 19.74
C PHE A 48 -3.85 22.87 18.32
N SER A 49 -3.28 21.79 17.82
CA SER A 49 -3.56 21.32 16.47
C SER A 49 -3.89 19.82 16.46
N ILE A 50 -4.85 19.46 15.64
CA ILE A 50 -5.18 18.05 15.35
C ILE A 50 -5.12 17.83 13.84
N VAL A 51 -4.44 16.77 13.45
CA VAL A 51 -4.44 16.26 12.07
C VAL A 51 -5.69 15.42 11.87
N ILE A 52 -6.48 15.75 10.86
CA ILE A 52 -7.61 14.92 10.44
C ILE A 52 -7.07 13.77 9.57
N PRO A 53 -7.56 12.53 9.74
CA PRO A 53 -7.46 11.53 8.67
C PRO A 53 -8.30 12.01 7.49
N PRO A 54 -7.72 12.45 6.37
CA PRO A 54 -8.49 13.01 5.27
C PRO A 54 -9.35 11.92 4.62
N PRO A 55 -10.67 12.12 4.48
CA PRO A 55 -11.53 11.12 3.86
C PRO A 55 -11.15 10.86 2.41
N ASN A 56 -11.18 9.60 2.03
CA ASN A 56 -10.96 9.13 0.66
C ASN A 56 -12.09 9.58 -0.27
N VAL A 57 -11.76 10.09 -1.48
CA VAL A 57 -12.75 10.52 -2.48
C VAL A 57 -13.39 9.33 -3.22
N THR A 58 -13.66 8.25 -2.52
CA THR A 58 -14.24 7.01 -3.06
C THR A 58 -15.76 6.98 -3.05
N GLY A 59 -16.40 7.93 -2.38
CA GLY A 59 -17.85 8.02 -2.26
C GLY A 59 -18.32 8.99 -1.18
N ALA A 60 -19.58 8.88 -0.78
CA ALA A 60 -20.15 9.66 0.30
C ALA A 60 -19.62 9.19 1.68
N LEU A 61 -19.58 10.11 2.66
CA LEU A 61 -19.26 9.76 4.04
C LEU A 61 -20.35 8.86 4.64
N HIS A 62 -19.93 7.99 5.55
CA HIS A 62 -20.79 7.11 6.35
C HIS A 62 -20.64 7.41 7.85
N ILE A 63 -21.43 6.73 8.68
CA ILE A 63 -21.49 6.98 10.13
C ILE A 63 -20.13 6.87 10.85
N GLY A 64 -19.23 6.01 10.37
CA GLY A 64 -17.87 5.90 10.92
C GLY A 64 -17.05 7.16 10.73
N HIS A 65 -17.18 7.86 9.60
CA HIS A 65 -16.57 9.17 9.39
C HIS A 65 -17.16 10.23 10.33
N ALA A 66 -18.50 10.21 10.51
CA ALA A 66 -19.16 11.12 11.43
C ALA A 66 -18.67 10.92 12.86
N LEU A 67 -18.55 9.67 13.33
CA LEU A 67 -18.01 9.37 14.67
C LEU A 67 -16.59 9.89 14.83
N ASN A 68 -15.69 9.58 13.89
CA ASN A 68 -14.30 10.03 13.93
C ASN A 68 -14.21 11.56 14.02
N GLN A 69 -14.91 12.26 13.14
CA GLN A 69 -14.85 13.73 13.07
C GLN A 69 -15.51 14.39 14.27
N THR A 70 -16.58 13.81 14.82
CA THR A 70 -17.24 14.34 16.04
C THR A 70 -16.31 14.25 17.25
N LEU A 71 -15.54 13.15 17.39
CA LEU A 71 -14.56 13.03 18.49
C LEU A 71 -13.48 14.10 18.39
N ILE A 72 -12.96 14.36 17.19
CA ILE A 72 -11.98 15.43 16.96
C ILE A 72 -12.61 16.80 17.22
N ASP A 73 -13.82 17.03 16.75
CA ASP A 73 -14.54 18.31 16.95
C ASP A 73 -14.76 18.64 18.42
N VAL A 74 -15.13 17.65 19.23
CA VAL A 74 -15.26 17.81 20.68
C VAL A 74 -13.95 18.28 21.31
N LEU A 75 -12.81 17.67 20.92
CA LEU A 75 -11.51 18.08 21.43
C LEU A 75 -11.12 19.49 20.99
N CYS A 76 -11.36 19.85 19.73
CA CYS A 76 -11.10 21.19 19.21
C CYS A 76 -11.96 22.26 19.91
N ARG A 77 -13.26 22.01 20.08
CA ARG A 77 -14.17 22.92 20.78
C ARG A 77 -13.80 23.09 22.26
N HIS A 78 -13.46 21.99 22.93
CA HIS A 78 -12.99 22.02 24.30
C HIS A 78 -11.70 22.84 24.47
N ALA A 79 -10.74 22.65 23.55
CA ALA A 79 -9.49 23.42 23.56
C ALA A 79 -9.76 24.94 23.38
N ARG A 80 -10.66 25.32 22.46
CA ARG A 80 -11.08 26.73 22.30
C ARG A 80 -11.74 27.30 23.55
N GLN A 81 -12.61 26.53 24.21
CA GLN A 81 -13.21 26.95 25.49
C GLN A 81 -12.17 27.19 26.59
N LYS A 82 -11.02 26.50 26.50
CA LYS A 82 -9.88 26.74 27.42
C LYS A 82 -8.97 27.88 26.98
N GLY A 83 -9.32 28.63 25.94
CA GLY A 83 -8.54 29.77 25.45
C GLY A 83 -7.34 29.39 24.60
N LYS A 84 -7.24 28.15 24.11
CA LYS A 84 -6.17 27.73 23.20
C LYS A 84 -6.42 28.27 21.79
N ASN A 85 -5.33 28.53 21.06
CA ASN A 85 -5.37 28.85 19.64
C ASN A 85 -5.41 27.53 18.83
N VAL A 86 -6.58 27.23 18.26
CA VAL A 86 -6.86 25.89 17.69
C VAL A 86 -6.84 25.92 16.19
N LEU A 87 -5.98 25.09 15.60
CA LEU A 87 -5.95 24.80 14.16
C LEU A 87 -6.40 23.36 13.89
N TRP A 88 -7.49 23.22 13.13
CA TRP A 88 -7.91 21.94 12.54
C TRP A 88 -8.08 22.13 11.04
N VAL A 89 -7.11 21.59 10.26
CA VAL A 89 -7.11 21.70 8.80
C VAL A 89 -7.97 20.60 8.21
N PRO A 90 -9.02 20.94 7.45
CA PRO A 90 -9.79 19.94 6.71
C PRO A 90 -9.10 19.52 5.41
N GLY A 91 -9.41 18.30 4.93
CA GLY A 91 -8.86 17.81 3.68
C GLY A 91 -9.59 16.58 3.17
N THR A 92 -9.23 16.17 1.95
CA THR A 92 -9.65 14.91 1.33
C THR A 92 -8.44 14.21 0.72
N ASP A 93 -8.46 12.88 0.72
CA ASP A 93 -7.41 12.05 0.15
C ASP A 93 -7.80 11.56 -1.26
N HIS A 94 -6.82 11.56 -2.16
CA HIS A 94 -7.01 11.06 -3.53
C HIS A 94 -7.20 9.54 -3.58
N ALA A 95 -6.75 8.81 -2.55
CA ALA A 95 -6.99 7.38 -2.33
C ALA A 95 -6.55 6.45 -3.47
N GLY A 96 -5.54 6.84 -4.23
CA GLY A 96 -4.85 6.04 -5.26
C GLY A 96 -5.69 4.90 -5.87
N ILE A 97 -5.35 3.66 -5.51
CA ILE A 97 -6.01 2.44 -6.00
C ILE A 97 -7.54 2.48 -5.80
N ALA A 98 -8.02 2.89 -4.61
CA ALA A 98 -9.45 2.80 -4.29
C ALA A 98 -10.31 3.69 -5.19
N THR A 99 -9.86 4.90 -5.48
CA THR A 99 -10.55 5.82 -6.37
C THR A 99 -10.46 5.32 -7.81
N GLN A 100 -9.27 4.85 -8.24
CA GLN A 100 -9.10 4.31 -9.59
C GLN A 100 -10.04 3.14 -9.86
N ILE A 101 -10.09 2.14 -8.96
CA ILE A 101 -10.97 0.97 -9.10
C ILE A 101 -12.45 1.39 -9.20
N LYS A 102 -12.89 2.39 -8.40
CA LYS A 102 -14.28 2.87 -8.46
C LYS A 102 -14.61 3.48 -9.82
N VAL A 103 -13.70 4.24 -10.41
CA VAL A 103 -13.89 4.82 -11.74
C VAL A 103 -13.80 3.75 -12.83
N GLU A 104 -12.91 2.78 -12.71
CA GLU A 104 -12.84 1.63 -13.64
C GLU A 104 -14.12 0.77 -13.58
N GLU A 105 -14.66 0.52 -12.37
CA GLU A 105 -15.92 -0.19 -12.20
C GLU A 105 -17.07 0.56 -12.86
N GLU A 106 -17.16 1.89 -12.63
CA GLU A 106 -18.16 2.74 -13.27
C GLU A 106 -18.04 2.69 -14.80
N LEU A 107 -16.83 2.79 -15.33
CA LEU A 107 -16.55 2.74 -16.77
C LEU A 107 -16.98 1.40 -17.38
N ARG A 108 -16.65 0.29 -16.71
CA ARG A 108 -17.02 -1.05 -17.13
C ARG A 108 -18.54 -1.25 -17.13
N VAL A 109 -19.22 -0.82 -16.06
CA VAL A 109 -20.67 -1.01 -15.91
C VAL A 109 -21.45 -0.13 -16.89
N LYS A 110 -21.05 1.14 -17.07
CA LYS A 110 -21.78 2.10 -17.91
C LYS A 110 -21.46 2.00 -19.40
N GLU A 111 -20.22 1.65 -19.75
CA GLU A 111 -19.74 1.72 -21.16
C GLU A 111 -19.15 0.39 -21.68
N GLY A 112 -18.96 -0.62 -20.82
CA GLY A 112 -18.33 -1.88 -21.21
C GLY A 112 -16.85 -1.74 -21.60
N LYS A 113 -16.18 -0.69 -21.10
CA LYS A 113 -14.79 -0.35 -21.45
C LYS A 113 -13.86 -0.49 -20.23
N THR A 114 -12.59 -0.61 -20.55
CA THR A 114 -11.48 -0.58 -19.60
C THR A 114 -10.74 0.77 -19.69
N ARG A 115 -9.84 1.06 -18.74
CA ARG A 115 -8.97 2.24 -18.81
C ARG A 115 -8.08 2.23 -20.06
N TYR A 116 -7.68 1.05 -20.52
CA TYR A 116 -6.81 0.89 -21.69
C TYR A 116 -7.51 1.30 -22.99
N ASP A 117 -8.84 1.11 -23.10
CA ASP A 117 -9.64 1.55 -24.24
C ASP A 117 -9.73 3.09 -24.33
N LEU A 118 -9.61 3.79 -23.19
CA LEU A 118 -9.62 5.25 -23.16
C LEU A 118 -8.23 5.86 -23.37
N GLY A 119 -7.19 5.19 -22.89
CA GLY A 119 -5.86 5.76 -22.70
C GLY A 119 -5.75 6.62 -21.45
N ARG A 120 -4.50 6.84 -20.99
CA ARG A 120 -4.18 7.47 -19.69
C ARG A 120 -4.83 8.84 -19.50
N GLU A 121 -4.70 9.74 -20.48
CA GLU A 121 -5.19 11.11 -20.35
C GLU A 121 -6.71 11.17 -20.15
N LYS A 122 -7.49 10.52 -21.04
CA LYS A 122 -8.95 10.53 -20.95
C LYS A 122 -9.47 9.79 -19.71
N PHE A 123 -8.76 8.77 -19.27
CA PHE A 123 -9.10 8.10 -18.04
C PHE A 123 -8.86 9.02 -16.82
N LEU A 124 -7.74 9.72 -16.76
CA LEU A 124 -7.45 10.68 -15.68
C LEU A 124 -8.46 11.83 -15.66
N GLU A 125 -8.89 12.34 -16.82
CA GLU A 125 -9.98 13.34 -16.86
C GLU A 125 -11.26 12.85 -16.16
N ARG A 126 -11.59 11.56 -16.32
CA ARG A 126 -12.73 10.96 -15.61
C ARG A 126 -12.51 10.88 -14.11
N VAL A 127 -11.32 10.50 -13.69
CA VAL A 127 -10.99 10.43 -12.25
C VAL A 127 -11.03 11.82 -11.63
N TRP A 128 -10.56 12.86 -12.33
CA TRP A 128 -10.70 14.24 -11.86
C TRP A 128 -12.15 14.69 -11.72
N LYS A 129 -13.04 14.35 -12.66
CA LYS A 129 -14.49 14.63 -12.55
C LYS A 129 -15.11 13.89 -11.36
N TRP A 130 -14.75 12.63 -11.15
CA TRP A 130 -15.16 11.87 -9.98
C TRP A 130 -14.73 12.56 -8.69
N LYS A 131 -13.46 12.98 -8.60
CA LYS A 131 -12.92 13.73 -7.45
C LYS A 131 -13.67 15.02 -7.21
N GLU A 132 -14.01 15.78 -8.22
CA GLU A 132 -14.80 17.01 -8.07
C GLU A 132 -16.17 16.73 -7.48
N GLU A 133 -16.88 15.74 -7.99
CA GLU A 133 -18.20 15.35 -7.50
C GLU A 133 -18.16 14.89 -6.05
N TYR A 134 -17.37 13.86 -5.76
CA TYR A 134 -17.36 13.24 -4.44
C TYR A 134 -16.59 14.06 -3.41
N GLY A 135 -15.51 14.73 -3.76
CA GLY A 135 -14.78 15.64 -2.91
C GLY A 135 -15.68 16.80 -2.42
N ASN A 136 -16.43 17.42 -3.32
CA ASN A 136 -17.40 18.45 -2.97
C ASN A 136 -18.51 17.89 -2.08
N ARG A 137 -19.01 16.70 -2.36
CA ARG A 137 -20.04 16.03 -1.54
C ARG A 137 -19.55 15.78 -0.12
N ILE A 138 -18.32 15.28 0.04
CA ILE A 138 -17.68 15.06 1.33
C ILE A 138 -17.61 16.36 2.14
N VAL A 139 -17.09 17.44 1.55
CA VAL A 139 -16.99 18.75 2.19
C VAL A 139 -18.37 19.26 2.63
N GLN A 140 -19.40 19.11 1.80
CA GLN A 140 -20.76 19.51 2.18
C GLN A 140 -21.32 18.66 3.32
N GLN A 141 -21.05 17.35 3.35
CA GLN A 141 -21.45 16.50 4.48
C GLN A 141 -20.76 16.91 5.77
N GLN A 142 -19.46 17.20 5.73
CA GLN A 142 -18.70 17.68 6.88
C GLN A 142 -19.24 19.02 7.40
N LYS A 143 -19.52 19.98 6.50
CA LYS A 143 -20.13 21.26 6.86
C LYS A 143 -21.52 21.09 7.48
N LYS A 144 -22.33 20.14 6.99
CA LYS A 144 -23.66 19.83 7.59
C LYS A 144 -23.55 19.23 8.97
N MET A 145 -22.51 18.46 9.27
CA MET A 145 -22.24 17.96 10.62
C MET A 145 -21.78 19.07 11.58
N GLY A 146 -21.46 20.27 11.08
CA GLY A 146 -21.05 21.40 11.88
C GLY A 146 -19.64 21.29 12.45
N VAL A 147 -18.75 20.51 11.79
CA VAL A 147 -17.36 20.36 12.25
C VAL A 147 -16.61 21.70 12.22
N SER A 148 -15.85 21.98 13.27
CA SER A 148 -15.21 23.28 13.51
C SER A 148 -13.81 23.39 12.89
N CYS A 149 -13.71 23.04 11.60
CA CYS A 149 -12.48 23.16 10.82
C CYS A 149 -12.26 24.58 10.28
N ASP A 150 -11.03 24.91 9.97
CA ASP A 150 -10.68 26.09 9.18
C ASP A 150 -10.85 25.81 7.67
N TRP A 151 -12.03 26.06 7.14
CA TRP A 151 -12.38 25.80 5.74
C TRP A 151 -11.59 26.64 4.74
N SER A 152 -10.97 27.75 5.16
CA SER A 152 -10.10 28.56 4.29
C SER A 152 -8.80 27.84 3.93
N ARG A 153 -8.44 26.80 4.70
CA ARG A 153 -7.24 25.96 4.52
C ARG A 153 -7.55 24.55 4.02
N ALA A 154 -8.74 24.35 3.46
CA ALA A 154 -9.10 23.03 2.94
C ALA A 154 -8.09 22.54 1.88
N ARG A 155 -7.61 21.31 2.03
CA ARG A 155 -6.56 20.73 1.18
C ARG A 155 -7.04 19.43 0.51
N PHE A 156 -6.36 19.10 -0.57
CA PHE A 156 -6.48 17.82 -1.26
C PHE A 156 -5.08 17.24 -1.45
N THR A 157 -4.88 15.95 -1.14
CA THR A 157 -3.53 15.35 -1.13
C THR A 157 -2.80 15.40 -2.47
N MET A 158 -3.50 15.66 -3.59
CA MET A 158 -2.90 15.91 -4.91
C MET A 158 -3.02 17.38 -5.37
N ASP A 159 -3.29 18.33 -4.47
CA ASP A 159 -3.16 19.75 -4.84
C ASP A 159 -1.69 20.11 -5.10
N GLU A 160 -1.45 21.27 -5.71
CA GLU A 160 -0.12 21.69 -6.13
C GLU A 160 0.88 21.73 -4.98
N GLY A 161 0.49 22.27 -3.80
CA GLY A 161 1.36 22.37 -2.64
C GLY A 161 1.69 21.00 -2.04
N CYS A 162 0.67 20.12 -1.88
CA CYS A 162 0.90 18.75 -1.42
C CYS A 162 1.75 17.95 -2.43
N SER A 163 1.50 18.12 -3.73
CA SER A 163 2.30 17.47 -4.77
C SER A 163 3.76 17.93 -4.79
N LYS A 164 4.00 19.23 -4.49
CA LYS A 164 5.37 19.74 -4.32
C LYS A 164 6.05 19.12 -3.12
N ALA A 165 5.35 18.99 -1.98
CA ALA A 165 5.87 18.34 -0.79
C ALA A 165 6.24 16.86 -1.05
N VAL A 166 5.40 16.14 -1.78
CA VAL A 166 5.66 14.74 -2.15
C VAL A 166 6.93 14.61 -2.99
N ARG A 167 7.08 15.44 -4.03
CA ARG A 167 8.29 15.41 -4.87
C ARG A 167 9.55 15.77 -4.10
N GLU A 168 9.49 16.82 -3.26
CA GLU A 168 10.62 17.22 -2.42
C GLU A 168 11.04 16.11 -1.47
N THR A 169 10.09 15.50 -0.74
CA THR A 169 10.37 14.40 0.18
C THR A 169 10.98 13.20 -0.54
N PHE A 170 10.46 12.84 -1.70
CA PHE A 170 11.00 11.73 -2.48
C PHE A 170 12.45 11.99 -2.87
N CYS A 171 12.76 13.16 -3.42
CA CYS A 171 14.11 13.53 -3.82
C CYS A 171 15.06 13.57 -2.63
N GLU A 172 14.66 14.21 -1.52
CA GLU A 172 15.50 14.25 -0.31
C GLU A 172 15.80 12.86 0.28
N LEU A 173 14.81 11.98 0.31
CA LEU A 173 15.01 10.61 0.79
C LEU A 173 15.90 9.80 -0.16
N TYR A 174 15.77 10.02 -1.47
CA TYR A 174 16.65 9.41 -2.46
C TYR A 174 18.11 9.89 -2.30
N ASP A 175 18.32 11.19 -2.16
CA ASP A 175 19.65 11.78 -1.95
C ASP A 175 20.31 11.29 -0.65
N LYS A 176 19.53 11.01 0.38
CA LYS A 176 19.96 10.38 1.63
C LYS A 176 20.19 8.86 1.51
N GLY A 177 19.95 8.27 0.34
CA GLY A 177 20.07 6.83 0.10
C GLY A 177 19.01 5.97 0.83
N LEU A 178 17.92 6.59 1.26
CA LEU A 178 16.80 5.93 1.93
C LEU A 178 15.73 5.43 0.94
N ILE A 179 15.63 6.03 -0.25
CA ILE A 179 14.83 5.50 -1.36
C ILE A 179 15.76 4.84 -2.38
N TYR A 180 15.37 3.70 -2.89
CA TYR A 180 16.11 2.97 -3.92
C TYR A 180 15.16 2.18 -4.83
N LYS A 181 15.60 1.88 -6.06
CA LYS A 181 14.95 0.94 -6.97
C LYS A 181 15.66 -0.41 -6.89
N GLY A 182 14.90 -1.49 -6.77
CA GLY A 182 15.48 -2.84 -6.65
C GLY A 182 14.48 -3.95 -6.95
N SER A 183 15.01 -5.12 -7.31
CA SER A 183 14.20 -6.33 -7.51
C SER A 183 14.09 -7.09 -6.20
N ARG A 184 12.86 -7.28 -5.71
CA ARG A 184 12.54 -8.02 -4.49
C ARG A 184 11.23 -8.77 -4.65
N ILE A 185 11.00 -9.73 -3.79
CA ILE A 185 9.65 -10.31 -3.67
C ILE A 185 8.73 -9.27 -3.06
N ILE A 186 7.63 -9.03 -3.73
CA ILE A 186 6.58 -8.10 -3.33
C ILE A 186 5.24 -8.83 -3.27
N ASN A 187 4.31 -8.27 -2.50
CA ASN A 187 2.91 -8.66 -2.58
C ASN A 187 2.30 -8.08 -3.86
N TRP A 188 1.82 -8.94 -4.73
CA TRP A 188 1.21 -8.54 -6.00
C TRP A 188 -0.26 -8.94 -6.07
N CYS A 189 -1.12 -8.03 -6.47
CA CYS A 189 -2.53 -8.35 -6.74
C CYS A 189 -2.75 -8.59 -8.23
N PRO A 190 -2.99 -9.84 -8.69
CA PRO A 190 -3.18 -10.14 -10.11
C PRO A 190 -4.46 -9.54 -10.69
N HIS A 191 -5.48 -9.30 -9.86
CA HIS A 191 -6.73 -8.68 -10.28
C HIS A 191 -6.60 -7.15 -10.46
N CYS A 192 -5.93 -6.47 -9.53
CA CYS A 192 -5.69 -5.03 -9.61
C CYS A 192 -4.47 -4.70 -10.49
N VAL A 193 -3.65 -5.71 -10.82
CA VAL A 193 -2.40 -5.60 -11.59
C VAL A 193 -1.47 -4.54 -10.99
N THR A 194 -1.19 -4.66 -9.69
CA THR A 194 -0.34 -3.71 -8.96
C THR A 194 0.29 -4.33 -7.72
N ALA A 195 1.44 -3.78 -7.33
CA ALA A 195 2.09 -4.06 -6.06
C ALA A 195 1.25 -3.57 -4.88
N LEU A 196 1.37 -4.27 -3.75
CA LEU A 196 0.77 -3.94 -2.47
C LEU A 196 1.86 -3.82 -1.40
N SER A 197 1.66 -2.94 -0.43
CA SER A 197 2.43 -2.95 0.81
C SER A 197 1.88 -4.00 1.78
N ASP A 198 2.65 -4.33 2.83
CA ASP A 198 2.21 -5.29 3.86
C ASP A 198 0.91 -4.85 4.57
N ALA A 199 0.72 -3.54 4.74
CA ALA A 199 -0.50 -2.98 5.32
C ALA A 199 -1.75 -3.12 4.43
N GLU A 200 -1.58 -3.46 3.15
CA GLU A 200 -2.66 -3.63 2.17
C GLU A 200 -3.04 -5.11 1.96
N VAL A 201 -2.42 -6.02 2.72
CA VAL A 201 -2.69 -7.46 2.66
C VAL A 201 -3.42 -7.91 3.91
N GLU A 202 -4.57 -8.54 3.72
CA GLU A 202 -5.34 -9.19 4.79
C GLU A 202 -5.14 -10.70 4.70
N TYR A 203 -4.97 -11.35 5.85
CA TYR A 203 -4.73 -12.78 5.88
C TYR A 203 -6.00 -13.55 6.28
N VAL A 204 -6.33 -14.56 5.49
CA VAL A 204 -7.53 -15.39 5.67
C VAL A 204 -7.14 -16.86 5.67
N ASP A 205 -7.64 -17.62 6.67
CA ASP A 205 -7.47 -19.06 6.69
C ASP A 205 -8.30 -19.71 5.57
N LYS A 206 -7.64 -20.41 4.68
CA LYS A 206 -8.28 -21.13 3.57
C LYS A 206 -8.00 -22.63 3.65
N PRO A 207 -9.04 -23.47 3.39
CA PRO A 207 -8.81 -24.89 3.20
C PRO A 207 -8.02 -25.13 1.91
N GLY A 208 -7.06 -26.00 1.99
CA GLY A 208 -6.19 -26.37 0.87
C GLY A 208 -5.65 -27.76 1.07
N HIS A 209 -4.54 -28.04 0.42
CA HIS A 209 -3.85 -29.34 0.51
C HIS A 209 -2.35 -29.13 0.65
N LEU A 210 -1.69 -30.10 1.21
CA LEU A 210 -0.25 -30.28 1.18
C LEU A 210 0.07 -31.46 0.26
N TRP A 211 0.76 -31.18 -0.84
CA TRP A 211 1.15 -32.17 -1.83
C TRP A 211 2.60 -32.58 -1.58
N TYR A 212 2.83 -33.90 -1.47
CA TYR A 212 4.15 -34.50 -1.28
C TYR A 212 4.65 -35.01 -2.64
N ILE A 213 5.72 -34.40 -3.13
CA ILE A 213 6.22 -34.62 -4.48
C ILE A 213 7.64 -35.19 -4.41
N ARG A 214 7.90 -36.22 -5.18
CA ARG A 214 9.18 -36.93 -5.31
C ARG A 214 10.03 -36.25 -6.37
N TYR A 215 11.25 -35.84 -6.02
CA TYR A 215 12.27 -35.35 -6.95
C TYR A 215 13.38 -36.40 -7.02
N PRO A 216 13.55 -37.13 -8.17
CA PRO A 216 14.60 -38.10 -8.33
C PRO A 216 15.99 -37.48 -8.19
N LEU A 217 16.93 -38.17 -7.56
CA LEU A 217 18.31 -37.74 -7.55
C LEU A 217 18.94 -37.93 -8.95
N ALA A 218 19.72 -36.97 -9.40
CA ALA A 218 20.32 -36.98 -10.74
C ALA A 218 21.32 -38.13 -10.95
N ASP A 219 21.92 -38.63 -9.85
CA ASP A 219 22.81 -39.76 -9.87
C ASP A 219 22.10 -41.13 -9.83
N GLY A 220 20.78 -41.15 -9.81
CA GLY A 220 19.95 -42.34 -9.75
C GLY A 220 19.98 -43.09 -8.42
N SER A 221 20.58 -42.52 -7.37
CA SER A 221 20.74 -43.19 -6.05
C SER A 221 19.47 -43.18 -5.19
N GLY A 222 18.37 -42.59 -5.66
CA GLY A 222 17.11 -42.50 -4.94
C GLY A 222 16.33 -41.23 -5.28
N ASP A 223 15.58 -40.73 -4.31
CA ASP A 223 14.78 -39.52 -4.44
C ASP A 223 14.78 -38.69 -3.15
N ILE A 224 14.37 -37.42 -3.27
CA ILE A 224 14.06 -36.55 -2.17
C ILE A 224 12.59 -36.09 -2.29
N VAL A 225 11.84 -36.16 -1.18
CA VAL A 225 10.43 -35.79 -1.17
C VAL A 225 10.27 -34.41 -0.56
N VAL A 226 9.65 -33.47 -1.27
CA VAL A 226 9.29 -32.13 -0.81
C VAL A 226 7.77 -32.07 -0.57
N ALA A 227 7.33 -31.14 0.27
CA ALA A 227 5.92 -30.88 0.50
C ALA A 227 5.61 -29.41 0.22
N THR A 228 4.51 -29.15 -0.52
CA THR A 228 4.12 -27.80 -0.91
C THR A 228 2.61 -27.60 -0.89
N THR A 229 2.17 -26.38 -0.56
CA THR A 229 0.79 -25.92 -0.73
C THR A 229 0.57 -25.25 -2.09
N ARG A 230 1.65 -25.04 -2.87
CA ARG A 230 1.64 -24.29 -4.14
C ARG A 230 2.37 -25.06 -5.26
N PRO A 231 1.83 -26.19 -5.73
CA PRO A 231 2.47 -26.97 -6.79
C PRO A 231 2.57 -26.21 -8.11
N GLU A 232 1.73 -25.23 -8.37
CA GLU A 232 1.77 -24.37 -9.57
C GLU A 232 3.04 -23.53 -9.70
N THR A 233 3.78 -23.33 -8.61
CA THR A 233 5.06 -22.59 -8.67
C THR A 233 6.26 -23.49 -8.91
N MET A 234 6.11 -24.81 -8.85
CA MET A 234 7.24 -25.74 -8.89
C MET A 234 8.06 -25.67 -10.20
N MET A 235 7.47 -25.24 -11.32
CA MET A 235 8.23 -25.06 -12.57
C MET A 235 9.35 -24.03 -12.42
N GLY A 236 9.22 -23.10 -11.44
CA GLY A 236 10.23 -22.12 -11.07
C GLY A 236 11.21 -22.58 -9.98
N ASP A 237 11.16 -23.84 -9.55
CA ASP A 237 12.10 -24.34 -8.53
C ASP A 237 13.53 -24.36 -9.07
N THR A 238 14.45 -23.80 -8.31
CA THR A 238 15.87 -23.72 -8.68
C THR A 238 16.79 -24.36 -7.63
N GLY A 239 16.21 -25.00 -6.62
CA GLY A 239 16.92 -25.76 -5.62
C GLY A 239 15.98 -26.51 -4.68
N VAL A 240 16.57 -27.39 -3.89
CA VAL A 240 15.94 -27.99 -2.70
C VAL A 240 16.84 -27.70 -1.51
N ALA A 241 16.29 -27.17 -0.44
CA ALA A 241 17.03 -26.90 0.78
C ALA A 241 16.74 -27.96 1.85
N VAL A 242 17.76 -28.32 2.63
CA VAL A 242 17.70 -29.24 3.75
C VAL A 242 18.53 -28.66 4.92
N ASN A 243 18.20 -29.02 6.15
CA ASN A 243 19.01 -28.58 7.27
C ASN A 243 20.38 -29.29 7.27
N PRO A 244 21.51 -28.58 7.35
CA PRO A 244 22.85 -29.19 7.34
C PRO A 244 23.12 -30.10 8.57
N ASN A 245 22.34 -29.94 9.62
CA ASN A 245 22.43 -30.76 10.84
C ASN A 245 21.43 -31.92 10.85
N ASP A 246 20.61 -32.10 9.80
CA ASP A 246 19.69 -33.22 9.70
C ASP A 246 20.41 -34.47 9.17
N GLU A 247 20.59 -35.48 10.05
CA GLU A 247 21.24 -36.75 9.72
C GLU A 247 20.59 -37.48 8.52
N LYS A 248 19.28 -37.24 8.31
CA LYS A 248 18.53 -37.87 7.21
C LYS A 248 18.96 -37.32 5.86
N PHE A 249 19.29 -36.03 5.74
CA PHE A 249 19.49 -35.37 4.46
C PHE A 249 20.87 -34.75 4.24
N LYS A 250 21.68 -34.58 5.30
CA LYS A 250 23.01 -33.95 5.20
C LYS A 250 23.92 -34.57 4.13
N HIS A 251 23.78 -35.87 3.87
CA HIS A 251 24.57 -36.60 2.87
C HIS A 251 24.15 -36.27 1.41
N LEU A 252 23.03 -35.59 1.22
CA LEU A 252 22.54 -35.16 -0.10
C LEU A 252 23.01 -33.74 -0.45
N ILE A 253 23.52 -32.97 0.50
CA ILE A 253 24.00 -31.59 0.26
C ILE A 253 25.14 -31.64 -0.78
N GLY A 254 25.02 -30.79 -1.80
CA GLY A 254 25.93 -30.73 -2.95
C GLY A 254 25.58 -31.66 -4.09
N LYS A 255 24.65 -32.63 -3.89
CA LYS A 255 24.08 -33.40 -4.97
C LYS A 255 23.04 -32.57 -5.75
N LYS A 256 22.54 -33.17 -6.84
CA LYS A 256 21.45 -32.58 -7.63
C LYS A 256 20.26 -33.54 -7.66
N CYS A 257 19.07 -32.95 -7.79
CA CYS A 257 17.84 -33.68 -8.11
C CYS A 257 17.25 -33.16 -9.42
N ILE A 258 16.37 -33.94 -10.00
CA ILE A 258 15.67 -33.63 -11.26
C ILE A 258 14.30 -33.11 -10.88
N LEU A 259 14.00 -31.87 -11.31
CA LEU A 259 12.68 -31.25 -11.18
C LEU A 259 11.70 -32.01 -12.10
N PRO A 260 10.66 -32.67 -11.56
CA PRO A 260 9.67 -33.37 -12.34
C PRO A 260 9.01 -32.49 -13.41
N ILE A 261 8.52 -33.06 -14.48
CA ILE A 261 7.87 -32.40 -15.62
C ILE A 261 8.83 -31.51 -16.42
N MET A 262 9.62 -30.66 -15.76
CA MET A 262 10.56 -29.73 -16.40
C MET A 262 11.87 -30.41 -16.80
N ASN A 263 12.18 -31.60 -16.24
CA ASN A 263 13.42 -32.36 -16.49
C ASN A 263 14.70 -31.54 -16.31
N ARG A 264 14.68 -30.56 -15.37
CA ARG A 264 15.81 -29.67 -15.07
C ARG A 264 16.54 -30.16 -13.82
N GLU A 265 17.87 -30.24 -13.90
CA GLU A 265 18.70 -30.49 -12.73
C GLU A 265 18.77 -29.26 -11.82
N ILE A 266 18.47 -29.44 -10.54
CA ILE A 266 18.56 -28.40 -9.51
C ILE A 266 19.39 -28.88 -8.34
N PRO A 267 20.19 -27.98 -7.67
CA PRO A 267 21.06 -28.38 -6.56
C PRO A 267 20.26 -28.62 -5.26
N ILE A 268 20.84 -29.50 -4.42
CA ILE A 268 20.42 -29.66 -3.03
C ILE A 268 21.39 -28.85 -2.15
N VAL A 269 20.87 -27.86 -1.41
CA VAL A 269 21.66 -26.93 -0.59
C VAL A 269 21.39 -27.14 0.89
N GLY A 270 22.39 -26.86 1.72
CA GLY A 270 22.25 -26.90 3.19
C GLY A 270 21.91 -25.51 3.74
N ASP A 271 20.75 -25.33 4.38
CA ASP A 271 20.35 -24.07 5.00
C ASP A 271 19.60 -24.33 6.31
N GLU A 272 19.96 -23.60 7.36
CA GLU A 272 19.33 -23.70 8.69
C GLU A 272 17.88 -23.18 8.72
N TYR A 273 17.43 -22.53 7.67
CA TYR A 273 16.03 -22.18 7.46
C TYR A 273 15.11 -23.41 7.52
N CYS A 274 15.59 -24.57 7.07
CA CYS A 274 14.82 -25.82 7.09
C CYS A 274 14.77 -26.38 8.53
N GLU A 275 13.58 -26.44 9.13
CA GLU A 275 13.40 -27.01 10.46
C GLU A 275 13.45 -28.53 10.45
N ILE A 276 14.29 -29.11 11.31
CA ILE A 276 14.41 -30.57 11.46
C ILE A 276 13.11 -31.11 12.06
N GLY A 277 12.52 -32.10 11.37
CA GLY A 277 11.29 -32.76 11.84
C GLY A 277 10.00 -32.05 11.43
N PHE A 278 10.06 -30.91 10.74
CA PHE A 278 8.89 -30.27 10.15
C PHE A 278 8.65 -30.77 8.71
N GLY A 279 7.40 -31.17 8.38
CA GLY A 279 7.03 -31.68 7.08
C GLY A 279 7.86 -32.88 6.64
N THR A 280 8.55 -32.78 5.52
CA THR A 280 9.49 -33.82 5.02
C THR A 280 10.92 -33.60 5.54
N GLY A 281 11.23 -32.39 6.04
CA GLY A 281 12.58 -31.92 6.32
C GLY A 281 13.32 -31.37 5.10
N ALA A 282 12.73 -31.45 3.92
CA ALA A 282 13.25 -30.91 2.67
C ALA A 282 12.25 -29.89 2.10
N VAL A 283 12.74 -28.74 1.69
CA VAL A 283 11.92 -27.61 1.20
C VAL A 283 12.33 -27.30 -0.24
N LYS A 284 11.36 -27.27 -1.16
CA LYS A 284 11.60 -26.77 -2.50
C LYS A 284 11.90 -25.28 -2.46
N MET A 285 12.79 -24.79 -3.29
CA MET A 285 13.17 -23.38 -3.37
C MET A 285 12.70 -22.77 -4.67
N THR A 286 11.74 -21.84 -4.56
CA THR A 286 11.21 -21.05 -5.67
C THR A 286 11.46 -19.55 -5.41
N PRO A 287 12.68 -19.06 -5.60
CA PRO A 287 13.08 -17.70 -5.21
C PRO A 287 12.25 -16.57 -5.83
N ALA A 288 11.56 -16.83 -6.94
CA ALA A 288 10.71 -15.84 -7.60
C ALA A 288 9.30 -15.70 -6.99
N HIS A 289 8.86 -16.64 -6.12
CA HIS A 289 7.47 -16.76 -5.67
C HIS A 289 7.28 -16.97 -4.17
N ASP A 290 8.36 -16.90 -3.38
CA ASP A 290 8.31 -16.94 -1.93
C ASP A 290 9.42 -16.08 -1.33
N PRO A 291 9.13 -15.21 -0.33
CA PRO A 291 10.13 -14.31 0.24
C PRO A 291 11.23 -15.06 1.01
N ASN A 292 10.91 -16.17 1.67
CA ASN A 292 11.92 -16.97 2.39
C ASN A 292 12.81 -17.73 1.40
N ASP A 293 12.21 -18.31 0.34
CA ASP A 293 12.96 -18.98 -0.72
C ASP A 293 13.88 -17.98 -1.46
N PHE A 294 13.46 -16.72 -1.60
CA PHE A 294 14.28 -15.66 -2.17
C PHE A 294 15.54 -15.40 -1.33
N GLU A 295 15.39 -15.28 0.00
CA GLU A 295 16.52 -15.07 0.91
C GLU A 295 17.48 -16.29 0.93
N VAL A 296 16.95 -17.50 0.94
CA VAL A 296 17.77 -18.73 0.77
C VAL A 296 18.46 -18.71 -0.60
N GLY A 297 17.73 -18.33 -1.64
CA GLY A 297 18.26 -18.21 -3.01
C GLY A 297 19.43 -17.25 -3.11
N LEU A 298 19.37 -16.11 -2.45
CA LEU A 298 20.47 -15.14 -2.38
C LEU A 298 21.71 -15.73 -1.69
N ARG A 299 21.52 -16.42 -0.55
CA ARG A 299 22.64 -17.02 0.20
C ARG A 299 23.35 -18.14 -0.59
N HIS A 300 22.60 -18.88 -1.40
CA HIS A 300 23.11 -20.02 -2.16
C HIS A 300 23.28 -19.76 -3.65
N ASN A 301 23.08 -18.50 -4.09
CA ASN A 301 23.18 -18.08 -5.49
C ASN A 301 22.31 -18.93 -6.43
N LEU A 302 21.08 -19.23 -6.00
CA LEU A 302 20.10 -19.93 -6.81
C LEU A 302 19.54 -19.01 -7.91
N GLU A 303 19.23 -19.59 -9.04
CA GLU A 303 18.57 -18.86 -10.13
C GLU A 303 17.17 -18.39 -9.72
N VAL A 304 16.73 -17.26 -10.25
CA VAL A 304 15.41 -16.70 -9.97
C VAL A 304 14.55 -16.81 -11.23
N ILE A 305 13.65 -17.80 -11.25
CA ILE A 305 12.79 -18.11 -12.41
C ILE A 305 11.34 -17.79 -12.05
N ARG A 306 10.82 -16.71 -12.62
CA ARG A 306 9.42 -16.33 -12.46
C ARG A 306 8.54 -17.14 -13.42
N VAL A 307 7.45 -17.74 -12.91
CA VAL A 307 6.51 -18.59 -13.67
C VAL A 307 5.08 -18.08 -13.69
N ILE A 308 4.73 -17.13 -12.81
CA ILE A 308 3.41 -16.48 -12.78
C ILE A 308 3.54 -15.06 -13.33
N ALA A 309 2.74 -14.71 -14.33
CA ALA A 309 2.65 -13.39 -14.94
C ALA A 309 1.89 -12.39 -14.06
N ASP A 310 1.83 -11.11 -14.46
CA ASP A 310 1.20 -10.04 -13.69
C ASP A 310 -0.31 -10.20 -13.54
N ASP A 311 -0.96 -10.86 -14.49
CA ASP A 311 -2.40 -11.16 -14.46
C ASP A 311 -2.75 -12.46 -13.72
N GLY A 312 -1.74 -13.16 -13.16
CA GLY A 312 -1.91 -14.43 -12.45
C GLY A 312 -1.96 -15.66 -13.34
N THR A 313 -1.70 -15.52 -14.63
CA THR A 313 -1.54 -16.67 -15.54
C THR A 313 -0.11 -17.19 -15.47
N ILE A 314 0.09 -18.43 -15.91
CA ILE A 314 1.42 -19.05 -16.06
C ILE A 314 2.08 -18.46 -17.30
N ASN A 315 3.33 -18.03 -17.19
CA ASN A 315 4.11 -17.49 -18.31
C ASN A 315 4.88 -18.60 -19.07
N GLU A 316 5.70 -18.20 -20.04
CA GLU A 316 6.49 -19.11 -20.89
C GLU A 316 7.43 -20.03 -20.11
N ASN A 317 7.91 -19.62 -18.93
CA ASN A 317 8.76 -20.47 -18.07
C ASN A 317 8.00 -21.62 -17.42
N GLY A 318 6.66 -21.59 -17.42
CA GLY A 318 5.82 -22.68 -16.97
C GLY A 318 5.66 -23.83 -17.98
N GLY A 319 6.33 -23.75 -19.13
CA GLY A 319 6.38 -24.82 -20.12
C GLY A 319 5.00 -25.25 -20.65
N PRO A 320 4.55 -26.50 -20.44
CA PRO A 320 3.28 -26.99 -20.98
C PRO A 320 2.04 -26.28 -20.40
N TYR A 321 2.16 -25.56 -19.30
CA TYR A 321 1.06 -24.86 -18.62
C TYR A 321 0.98 -23.37 -18.97
N ASN A 322 1.82 -22.89 -19.89
CA ASN A 322 1.83 -21.49 -20.34
C ASN A 322 0.42 -21.01 -20.75
N GLY A 323 -0.01 -19.86 -20.23
CA GLY A 323 -1.31 -19.26 -20.47
C GLY A 323 -2.46 -19.75 -19.60
N MET A 324 -2.26 -20.79 -18.77
CA MET A 324 -3.27 -21.24 -17.81
C MET A 324 -3.39 -20.28 -16.63
N ASP A 325 -4.60 -20.13 -16.08
CA ASP A 325 -4.77 -19.55 -14.74
C ASP A 325 -3.99 -20.39 -13.71
N ARG A 326 -3.42 -19.73 -12.69
CA ARG A 326 -2.59 -20.41 -11.67
C ARG A 326 -3.31 -21.52 -10.92
N TYR A 327 -4.61 -21.43 -10.70
CA TYR A 327 -5.39 -22.45 -10.01
C TYR A 327 -5.76 -23.61 -10.96
N GLU A 328 -6.03 -23.31 -12.23
CA GLU A 328 -6.18 -24.34 -13.25
C GLU A 328 -4.87 -25.12 -13.45
N CYS A 329 -3.75 -24.41 -13.50
CA CYS A 329 -2.42 -25.02 -13.54
C CYS A 329 -2.15 -25.90 -12.31
N ARG A 330 -2.52 -25.46 -11.10
CA ARG A 330 -2.39 -26.26 -9.87
C ARG A 330 -3.07 -27.61 -10.01
N ASN A 331 -4.27 -27.64 -10.53
CA ASN A 331 -5.02 -28.89 -10.74
C ASN A 331 -4.38 -29.75 -11.84
N ALA A 332 -3.96 -29.14 -12.95
CA ALA A 332 -3.33 -29.86 -14.07
C ALA A 332 -2.00 -30.49 -13.66
N ILE A 333 -1.12 -29.72 -13.00
CA ILE A 333 0.21 -30.21 -12.60
C ILE A 333 0.12 -31.34 -11.55
N VAL A 334 -0.83 -31.27 -10.61
CA VAL A 334 -1.06 -32.33 -9.62
C VAL A 334 -1.47 -33.62 -10.32
N LYS A 335 -2.36 -33.55 -11.32
CA LYS A 335 -2.77 -34.71 -12.12
C LYS A 335 -1.60 -35.29 -12.89
N ASP A 336 -0.79 -34.49 -13.56
CA ASP A 336 0.37 -34.96 -14.32
C ASP A 336 1.42 -35.60 -13.42
N LEU A 337 1.63 -35.05 -12.20
CA LEU A 337 2.51 -35.63 -11.20
C LEU A 337 2.02 -37.00 -10.69
N GLU A 338 0.71 -37.17 -10.55
CA GLU A 338 0.09 -38.45 -10.19
C GLU A 338 0.26 -39.48 -11.31
N GLU A 339 -0.08 -39.09 -12.55
CA GLU A 339 0.04 -39.99 -13.75
C GLU A 339 1.48 -40.43 -13.99
N GLN A 340 2.47 -39.55 -13.71
CA GLN A 340 3.90 -39.87 -13.87
C GLN A 340 4.53 -40.52 -12.63
N GLY A 341 3.76 -40.74 -11.55
CA GLY A 341 4.22 -41.38 -10.33
C GLY A 341 5.13 -40.53 -9.42
N TYR A 342 5.14 -39.22 -9.60
CA TYR A 342 5.88 -38.31 -8.74
C TYR A 342 5.07 -37.83 -7.52
N LEU A 343 3.75 -37.88 -7.55
CA LEU A 343 2.89 -37.55 -6.39
C LEU A 343 2.92 -38.71 -5.39
N VAL A 344 3.44 -38.47 -4.19
CA VAL A 344 3.55 -39.49 -3.14
C VAL A 344 2.27 -39.60 -2.33
N LYS A 345 1.72 -38.45 -1.91
CA LYS A 345 0.44 -38.33 -1.18
C LYS A 345 -0.08 -36.92 -1.22
N THR A 346 -1.36 -36.75 -0.89
CA THR A 346 -2.03 -35.46 -0.67
C THR A 346 -2.69 -35.49 0.69
N GLU A 347 -2.51 -34.43 1.50
CA GLU A 347 -3.14 -34.27 2.80
C GLU A 347 -3.96 -32.99 2.84
N PRO A 348 -5.17 -32.96 3.43
CA PRO A 348 -5.88 -31.73 3.71
C PRO A 348 -5.04 -30.83 4.63
N TYR A 349 -4.93 -29.57 4.29
CA TYR A 349 -4.14 -28.59 5.05
C TYR A 349 -4.80 -27.22 4.98
N SER A 350 -5.00 -26.58 6.13
CA SER A 350 -5.47 -25.18 6.19
C SER A 350 -4.27 -24.27 6.38
N HIS A 351 -4.18 -23.24 5.57
CA HIS A 351 -3.08 -22.27 5.66
C HIS A 351 -3.61 -20.84 5.45
N ASN A 352 -2.81 -19.92 5.95
CA ASN A 352 -3.13 -18.51 5.91
C ASN A 352 -2.74 -17.94 4.53
N VAL A 353 -3.71 -17.39 3.80
CA VAL A 353 -3.52 -16.83 2.46
C VAL A 353 -3.69 -15.33 2.51
N GLY A 354 -2.70 -14.59 2.00
CA GLY A 354 -2.80 -13.15 1.82
C GLY A 354 -3.85 -12.79 0.77
N THR A 355 -4.73 -11.84 1.07
CA THR A 355 -5.74 -11.31 0.16
C THR A 355 -5.59 -9.80 0.04
N CYS A 356 -5.87 -9.27 -1.13
CA CYS A 356 -5.89 -7.83 -1.36
C CYS A 356 -7.06 -7.21 -0.57
N TYR A 357 -6.77 -6.27 0.33
CA TYR A 357 -7.76 -5.63 1.20
C TYR A 357 -8.91 -4.92 0.45
N ARG A 358 -8.82 -4.76 -0.86
CA ARG A 358 -9.82 -4.06 -1.69
C ARG A 358 -10.66 -4.95 -2.57
N CYS A 359 -10.02 -5.84 -3.33
CA CYS A 359 -10.73 -6.73 -4.25
C CYS A 359 -10.93 -8.14 -3.68
N HIS A 360 -10.30 -8.43 -2.52
CA HIS A 360 -10.32 -9.71 -1.81
C HIS A 360 -9.81 -10.91 -2.63
N ASN A 361 -9.13 -10.65 -3.77
CA ASN A 361 -8.43 -11.68 -4.51
C ASN A 361 -7.13 -12.07 -3.81
N ASP A 362 -6.70 -13.32 -4.02
CA ASP A 362 -5.48 -13.84 -3.44
C ASP A 362 -4.26 -13.11 -4.01
N VAL A 363 -3.39 -12.70 -3.11
CA VAL A 363 -2.11 -12.03 -3.41
C VAL A 363 -1.10 -13.06 -3.86
N GLU A 364 -0.30 -12.71 -4.86
CA GLU A 364 0.83 -13.50 -5.34
C GLU A 364 2.15 -12.86 -4.89
N PRO A 365 2.98 -13.57 -4.12
CA PRO A 365 4.37 -13.15 -3.94
C PRO A 365 5.10 -13.26 -5.29
N LEU A 366 5.57 -12.15 -5.83
CA LEU A 366 6.28 -12.09 -7.10
C LEU A 366 7.57 -11.28 -6.99
N ILE A 367 8.62 -11.71 -7.68
CA ILE A 367 9.79 -10.84 -7.87
C ILE A 367 9.46 -9.74 -8.86
N SER A 368 9.74 -8.50 -8.47
CA SER A 368 9.52 -7.33 -9.33
C SER A 368 10.51 -6.20 -8.99
N ALA A 369 10.89 -5.42 -10.01
CA ALA A 369 11.69 -4.22 -9.85
C ALA A 369 10.79 -3.05 -9.45
N GLN A 370 10.88 -2.61 -8.20
CA GLN A 370 10.02 -1.60 -7.59
C GLN A 370 10.86 -0.53 -6.88
N TRP A 371 10.19 0.56 -6.48
CA TRP A 371 10.78 1.57 -5.62
C TRP A 371 10.48 1.26 -4.15
N PHE A 372 11.50 1.38 -3.30
CA PHE A 372 11.42 1.04 -1.88
C PHE A 372 11.96 2.16 -1.00
N VAL A 373 11.41 2.26 0.21
CA VAL A 373 11.97 3.05 1.32
C VAL A 373 12.64 2.10 2.30
N LYS A 374 13.90 2.38 2.66
CA LYS A 374 14.59 1.70 3.76
C LYS A 374 13.96 2.10 5.09
N MET A 375 13.12 1.24 5.63
CA MET A 375 12.31 1.57 6.81
C MET A 375 13.09 1.47 8.12
N LYS A 376 14.04 0.58 8.23
CA LYS A 376 14.74 0.33 9.50
C LYS A 376 15.37 1.59 10.12
N PRO A 377 16.14 2.43 9.40
CA PRO A 377 16.73 3.65 9.98
C PRO A 377 15.67 4.66 10.46
N LEU A 378 14.52 4.73 9.76
CA LEU A 378 13.41 5.60 10.13
C LEU A 378 12.65 5.07 11.35
N ALA A 379 12.48 3.75 11.41
CA ALA A 379 11.82 3.07 12.53
C ALA A 379 12.61 3.20 13.85
N GLU A 380 13.93 3.19 13.82
CA GLU A 380 14.78 3.34 15.02
C GLU A 380 14.45 4.63 15.76
N GLU A 381 14.31 5.76 15.07
CA GLU A 381 13.95 7.04 15.69
C GLU A 381 12.49 7.04 16.18
N ALA A 382 11.56 6.47 15.40
CA ALA A 382 10.16 6.34 15.79
C ALA A 382 9.99 5.45 17.04
N ILE A 383 10.79 4.39 17.18
CA ILE A 383 10.84 3.52 18.37
C ILE A 383 11.40 4.31 19.56
N ARG A 384 12.48 5.06 19.37
CA ARG A 384 13.13 5.86 20.41
C ARG A 384 12.16 6.80 21.10
N VAL A 385 11.43 7.63 20.32
CA VAL A 385 10.51 8.65 20.86
C VAL A 385 9.31 8.06 21.61
N ILE A 386 8.95 6.81 21.35
CA ILE A 386 7.94 6.09 22.15
C ILE A 386 8.55 5.52 23.43
N LYS A 387 9.74 4.90 23.35
CA LYS A 387 10.40 4.29 24.51
C LYS A 387 10.83 5.32 25.54
N ASP A 388 11.24 6.53 25.14
CA ASP A 388 11.61 7.61 26.05
C ASP A 388 10.42 8.45 26.55
N GLY A 389 9.21 8.21 26.00
CA GLY A 389 7.99 8.87 26.42
C GLY A 389 7.79 10.28 25.83
N THR A 390 8.61 10.68 24.83
CA THR A 390 8.42 11.93 24.07
C THR A 390 7.06 11.91 23.37
N ILE A 391 6.69 10.76 22.78
CA ILE A 391 5.35 10.50 22.20
C ILE A 391 4.66 9.45 23.04
N LYS A 392 3.38 9.67 23.36
CA LYS A 392 2.58 8.77 24.20
C LYS A 392 1.32 8.33 23.50
N PHE A 393 1.01 7.05 23.59
CA PHE A 393 -0.27 6.52 23.17
C PHE A 393 -1.32 6.64 24.28
N VAL A 394 -2.54 7.03 23.91
CA VAL A 394 -3.69 7.04 24.82
C VAL A 394 -4.81 6.21 24.19
N PRO A 395 -5.17 5.07 24.76
CA PRO A 395 -4.57 4.40 25.94
C PRO A 395 -3.20 3.76 25.66
N GLU A 396 -2.38 3.63 26.66
CA GLU A 396 -0.98 3.17 26.60
C GLU A 396 -0.81 1.77 25.97
N ARG A 397 -1.84 0.90 26.07
CA ARG A 397 -1.78 -0.46 25.51
C ARG A 397 -1.41 -0.50 24.00
N PHE A 398 -1.71 0.54 23.24
CA PHE A 398 -1.36 0.63 21.83
C PHE A 398 0.13 0.84 21.56
N SER A 399 0.91 1.26 22.55
CA SER A 399 2.37 1.34 22.44
C SER A 399 2.99 -0.02 22.11
N LYS A 400 2.48 -1.11 22.73
CA LYS A 400 2.97 -2.46 22.47
C LYS A 400 2.70 -2.88 21.00
N THR A 401 1.51 -2.61 20.47
CA THR A 401 1.15 -2.92 19.09
C THR A 401 2.05 -2.14 18.11
N TYR A 402 2.26 -0.87 18.40
CA TYR A 402 3.12 0.01 17.59
C TYR A 402 4.58 -0.48 17.59
N LEU A 403 5.15 -0.74 18.76
CA LEU A 403 6.53 -1.21 18.89
C LEU A 403 6.74 -2.55 18.20
N ASN A 404 5.80 -3.49 18.35
CA ASN A 404 5.88 -4.78 17.66
C ASN A 404 5.88 -4.62 16.12
N TRP A 405 5.09 -3.70 15.59
CA TRP A 405 5.11 -3.39 14.15
C TRP A 405 6.44 -2.77 13.72
N MET A 406 6.90 -1.74 14.44
CA MET A 406 8.09 -0.96 14.06
C MET A 406 9.40 -1.76 14.21
N GLU A 407 9.49 -2.65 15.20
CA GLU A 407 10.66 -3.51 15.43
C GLU A 407 10.80 -4.60 14.34
N ASN A 408 9.71 -4.96 13.66
CA ASN A 408 9.66 -5.98 12.61
C ASN A 408 9.36 -5.40 11.22
N VAL A 409 9.53 -4.10 11.03
CA VAL A 409 9.21 -3.45 9.75
C VAL A 409 10.19 -3.85 8.66
N HIS A 410 9.67 -4.17 7.47
CA HIS A 410 10.43 -4.41 6.25
C HIS A 410 10.52 -3.15 5.39
N ASP A 411 11.38 -3.17 4.37
CA ASP A 411 11.45 -2.08 3.40
C ASP A 411 10.11 -1.92 2.68
N TRP A 412 9.61 -0.70 2.63
CA TRP A 412 8.30 -0.38 2.12
C TRP A 412 8.31 -0.20 0.61
N CYS A 413 7.58 -1.04 -0.12
CA CYS A 413 7.34 -0.87 -1.55
C CYS A 413 6.38 0.30 -1.77
N ILE A 414 6.86 1.37 -2.40
CA ILE A 414 6.11 2.62 -2.61
C ILE A 414 5.62 2.85 -4.04
N SER A 415 5.99 2.01 -5.00
CA SER A 415 5.51 2.12 -6.37
C SER A 415 4.22 1.34 -6.60
N ARG A 416 3.32 1.91 -7.41
CA ARG A 416 2.02 1.31 -7.80
C ARG A 416 1.81 1.48 -9.30
N GLN A 417 1.39 0.42 -9.97
CA GLN A 417 1.12 0.36 -11.41
C GLN A 417 -0.27 0.93 -11.73
N LEU A 418 -0.49 2.14 -11.25
CA LEU A 418 -1.74 2.89 -11.39
C LEU A 418 -1.52 4.12 -12.27
N TRP A 419 -2.61 4.72 -12.75
CA TRP A 419 -2.56 6.00 -13.43
C TRP A 419 -2.93 7.17 -12.53
N TRP A 420 -3.77 6.91 -11.51
CA TRP A 420 -4.22 7.90 -10.55
C TRP A 420 -3.35 7.94 -9.31
N GLY A 421 -2.63 9.04 -9.10
CA GLY A 421 -1.74 9.26 -7.96
C GLY A 421 -0.60 10.21 -8.31
N HIS A 422 0.31 10.39 -7.34
CA HIS A 422 1.54 11.16 -7.55
C HIS A 422 2.52 10.33 -8.40
N ARG A 423 2.76 10.77 -9.62
CA ARG A 423 3.71 10.09 -10.49
C ARG A 423 5.11 10.14 -9.92
N ILE A 424 5.84 9.02 -9.95
CA ILE A 424 7.18 8.91 -9.40
C ILE A 424 8.12 9.91 -10.08
N PRO A 425 8.85 10.76 -9.34
CA PRO A 425 9.71 11.79 -9.89
C PRO A 425 11.08 11.22 -10.29
N ALA A 426 11.08 10.25 -11.18
CA ALA A 426 12.25 9.60 -11.74
C ALA A 426 12.12 9.51 -13.26
N TRP A 427 13.22 9.73 -13.98
CA TRP A 427 13.29 9.67 -15.44
C TRP A 427 14.35 8.67 -15.86
N TYR A 428 14.16 8.09 -17.03
CA TYR A 428 15.05 7.07 -17.60
C TYR A 428 15.50 7.52 -18.97
N ASP A 429 16.79 7.32 -19.27
CA ASP A 429 17.30 7.41 -20.63
C ASP A 429 17.16 6.07 -21.38
N GLU A 430 17.51 6.05 -22.66
CA GLU A 430 17.46 4.85 -23.50
C GLU A 430 18.47 3.75 -23.07
N ALA A 431 19.49 4.11 -22.27
CA ALA A 431 20.44 3.16 -21.69
C ALA A 431 19.99 2.58 -20.36
N GLY A 432 18.85 3.07 -19.80
CA GLY A 432 18.29 2.62 -18.53
C GLY A 432 18.88 3.32 -17.30
N ASN A 433 19.67 4.40 -17.48
CA ASN A 433 20.12 5.22 -16.35
C ASN A 433 18.93 5.95 -15.74
N VAL A 434 18.97 6.13 -14.41
CA VAL A 434 17.89 6.73 -13.62
C VAL A 434 18.31 8.12 -13.15
N TYR A 435 17.43 9.10 -13.35
CA TYR A 435 17.57 10.48 -12.93
C TYR A 435 16.41 10.86 -12.03
N VAL A 436 16.67 11.03 -10.74
CA VAL A 436 15.65 11.47 -9.77
C VAL A 436 15.72 12.98 -9.63
N ALA A 437 14.58 13.64 -9.86
CA ALA A 437 14.52 15.09 -9.92
C ALA A 437 13.13 15.61 -9.54
N ARG A 438 13.01 16.89 -9.22
CA ARG A 438 11.73 17.52 -8.86
C ARG A 438 10.83 17.79 -10.05
N ASN A 439 11.43 17.92 -11.24
CA ASN A 439 10.77 18.17 -12.52
C ASN A 439 11.66 17.67 -13.68
N GLU A 440 11.11 17.72 -14.90
CA GLU A 440 11.79 17.25 -16.11
C GLU A 440 13.01 18.10 -16.45
N GLU A 441 12.96 19.42 -16.20
CA GLU A 441 14.07 20.32 -16.47
C GLU A 441 15.29 19.98 -15.61
N GLU A 442 15.08 19.68 -14.32
CA GLU A 442 16.14 19.25 -13.41
C GLU A 442 16.70 17.87 -13.82
N ALA A 443 15.83 16.93 -14.21
CA ALA A 443 16.23 15.63 -14.73
C ALA A 443 17.07 15.78 -16.02
N GLN A 444 16.68 16.68 -16.94
CA GLN A 444 17.41 16.95 -18.17
C GLN A 444 18.79 17.56 -17.90
N GLN A 445 18.91 18.43 -16.88
CA GLN A 445 20.21 18.98 -16.48
C GLN A 445 21.14 17.88 -15.94
N GLN A 446 20.60 16.89 -15.20
CA GLN A 446 21.38 15.76 -14.71
C GLN A 446 21.83 14.83 -15.84
N ALA A 447 20.97 14.57 -16.82
CA ALA A 447 21.22 13.66 -17.93
C ALA A 447 22.15 14.27 -19.00
N GLY A 448 22.12 15.61 -19.17
CA GLY A 448 22.80 16.34 -20.23
C GLY A 448 21.89 16.70 -21.40
N GLU A 449 22.32 17.68 -22.20
CA GLU A 449 21.58 18.15 -23.35
C GLU A 449 21.41 17.05 -24.41
N GLY A 450 20.19 16.92 -24.96
CA GLY A 450 19.87 16.01 -26.06
C GLY A 450 19.61 14.57 -25.66
N VAL A 451 19.72 14.22 -24.38
CA VAL A 451 19.32 12.92 -23.89
C VAL A 451 17.80 12.84 -23.82
N LYS A 452 17.23 11.84 -24.48
CA LYS A 452 15.78 11.62 -24.43
C LYS A 452 15.40 10.96 -23.13
N LEU A 453 14.56 11.61 -22.36
CA LEU A 453 14.09 11.12 -21.06
C LEU A 453 12.63 10.65 -21.12
N THR A 454 12.34 9.60 -20.38
CA THR A 454 10.96 9.11 -20.16
C THR A 454 10.73 9.02 -18.65
N GLN A 455 9.68 9.69 -18.16
CA GLN A 455 9.35 9.62 -16.74
C GLN A 455 8.76 8.25 -16.39
N ASP A 456 9.05 7.75 -15.18
CA ASP A 456 8.46 6.54 -14.62
C ASP A 456 6.93 6.58 -14.76
N GLU A 457 6.31 5.49 -15.21
CA GLU A 457 4.86 5.43 -15.43
C GLU A 457 4.09 5.16 -14.15
N ASP A 458 4.74 4.60 -13.15
CA ASP A 458 4.16 4.26 -11.86
C ASP A 458 3.87 5.51 -11.02
N VAL A 459 2.97 5.35 -10.08
CA VAL A 459 2.65 6.36 -9.08
C VAL A 459 3.08 5.90 -7.69
N LEU A 460 3.21 6.83 -6.77
CA LEU A 460 3.52 6.55 -5.37
C LEU A 460 2.30 5.98 -4.64
N ASP A 461 2.56 5.11 -3.68
CA ASP A 461 1.58 4.64 -2.71
C ASP A 461 0.87 5.83 -2.04
N THR A 462 -0.46 5.73 -1.88
CA THR A 462 -1.28 6.73 -1.21
C THR A 462 -0.74 7.08 0.19
N TRP A 463 -0.26 6.09 0.93
CA TRP A 463 0.30 6.30 2.26
C TRP A 463 1.57 7.15 2.26
N PHE A 464 2.33 7.16 1.16
CA PHE A 464 3.50 8.03 1.03
C PHE A 464 3.11 9.51 1.08
N SER A 465 2.07 9.92 0.36
CA SER A 465 1.56 11.29 0.41
C SER A 465 0.75 11.60 1.67
N SER A 466 -0.03 10.63 2.17
CA SER A 466 -0.85 10.78 3.37
C SER A 466 0.00 10.97 4.64
N ALA A 467 1.16 10.33 4.72
CA ALA A 467 2.11 10.53 5.82
C ALA A 467 2.61 11.98 5.94
N MET A 468 2.56 12.76 4.85
CA MET A 468 3.02 14.16 4.82
C MET A 468 1.95 15.17 5.19
N VAL A 469 0.69 14.75 5.36
CA VAL A 469 -0.45 15.64 5.67
C VAL A 469 -0.15 16.57 6.85
N PRO A 470 0.50 16.15 7.96
CA PRO A 470 0.79 17.03 9.08
C PRO A 470 1.61 18.28 8.74
N PHE A 471 2.45 18.25 7.71
CA PHE A 471 3.31 19.37 7.33
C PHE A 471 3.03 19.91 5.91
N SER A 472 2.65 19.07 4.95
CA SER A 472 2.32 19.52 3.60
C SER A 472 1.10 20.45 3.57
N THR A 473 0.11 20.20 4.44
CA THR A 473 -1.12 21.01 4.53
C THR A 473 -0.89 22.39 5.09
N ILE A 474 0.17 22.62 5.87
CA ILE A 474 0.53 23.93 6.43
C ILE A 474 1.53 24.71 5.57
N GLY A 475 1.92 24.15 4.40
CA GLY A 475 2.61 24.90 3.36
C GLY A 475 4.06 24.51 3.08
N TRP A 476 4.62 23.52 3.82
CA TRP A 476 5.94 22.99 3.47
C TRP A 476 5.94 22.39 2.06
N PRO A 477 7.03 22.50 1.26
CA PRO A 477 8.31 23.15 1.51
C PRO A 477 8.33 24.65 1.17
N SER A 478 7.23 25.25 0.74
CA SER A 478 7.18 26.67 0.35
C SER A 478 7.23 27.62 1.54
N VAL A 479 6.87 27.12 2.73
CA VAL A 479 6.93 27.84 4.01
C VAL A 479 7.85 27.06 4.93
N SER A 480 8.80 27.75 5.58
CA SER A 480 9.63 27.14 6.63
C SER A 480 8.73 26.75 7.81
N LEU A 481 8.88 25.53 8.31
CA LEU A 481 8.19 25.04 9.50
C LEU A 481 8.82 25.61 10.77
#